data_18e824b4ac926e58b1e2263cca3e4e09
#
_entry.id   18e824b4ac926e58b1e2263cca3e4e09
#
_cell.length_a   1.000
_cell.length_b   1.000
_cell.length_c   1.000
_cell.angle_alpha   90.00
_cell.angle_beta   90.00
_cell.angle_gamma   90.00
#
_symmetry.space_group_name_H-M   'P 1'
#
loop_
_entity.id
_entity.type
_entity.pdbx_description
1 polymer ?
#
loop_
_entity_poly.entity_id
_entity_poly.type
_entity_poly.pdbx_seq_one_letter_code
_entity_poly.pdbx_strand_id
1 'polypeptide(L)'
;MSIADFIGTMDRAGVEIGVLRAGNAIITDILAQYPNRFLGLASISPHDGMRGVRELVRLVQECGFSALRVSALYNMVPASDRRYYPLYAKCVELDIPVRIYTNMNYATDRPYDLGHPRHLDQIAMDFPELRIVAGLSGWPWVNEMVALLRRHPNLYCDTASHRPRYFGVAGSGWEQFLQFGNTLLQDKIMVGLSWEAFGIPMEAVVEEYAALPLKEPVLEKWLYRNAQRFFRLN
;
A
#
# COMPACT_ATOMS: atom_id res chain seq x y z
N MET A 1 15.60 -6.30 -15.51
CA MET A 1 15.95 -7.18 -14.37
C MET A 1 15.06 -8.40 -14.44
N SER A 2 15.59 -9.63 -14.36
CA SER A 2 14.79 -10.85 -14.28
C SER A 2 14.15 -10.99 -12.89
N ILE A 3 13.13 -11.86 -12.75
CA ILE A 3 12.53 -12.12 -11.43
C ILE A 3 13.54 -12.77 -10.46
N ALA A 4 14.44 -13.60 -10.97
CA ALA A 4 15.51 -14.20 -10.18
C ALA A 4 16.50 -13.15 -9.64
N ASP A 5 16.89 -12.16 -10.46
CA ASP A 5 17.74 -11.04 -10.01
C ASP A 5 17.02 -10.20 -8.96
N PHE A 6 15.71 -10.00 -9.13
CA PHE A 6 14.89 -9.27 -8.17
C PHE A 6 14.84 -10.00 -6.81
N ILE A 7 14.61 -11.32 -6.83
CA ILE A 7 14.66 -12.14 -5.61
C ILE A 7 16.04 -12.05 -4.95
N GLY A 8 17.13 -12.16 -5.73
CA GLY A 8 18.47 -11.99 -5.19
C GLY A 8 18.72 -10.60 -4.57
N THR A 9 18.08 -9.55 -5.09
CA THR A 9 18.11 -8.21 -4.49
C THR A 9 17.32 -8.17 -3.18
N MET A 10 16.14 -8.80 -3.14
CA MET A 10 15.36 -8.94 -1.90
C MET A 10 16.13 -9.69 -0.81
N ASP A 11 16.79 -10.79 -1.18
CA ASP A 11 17.56 -11.61 -0.22
C ASP A 11 18.72 -10.81 0.39
N ARG A 12 19.46 -10.05 -0.40
CA ARG A 12 20.53 -9.17 0.12
C ARG A 12 20.01 -8.09 1.05
N ALA A 13 18.81 -7.56 0.78
CA ALA A 13 18.16 -6.53 1.61
C ALA A 13 17.41 -7.11 2.83
N GLY A 14 17.41 -8.44 3.02
CA GLY A 14 16.64 -9.09 4.09
C GLY A 14 15.12 -9.04 3.89
N VAL A 15 14.65 -8.88 2.65
CA VAL A 15 13.22 -8.84 2.32
C VAL A 15 12.72 -10.24 2.00
N GLU A 16 11.94 -10.82 2.88
CA GLU A 16 11.40 -12.16 2.74
C GLU A 16 10.23 -12.20 1.73
N ILE A 17 9.27 -11.28 1.88
CA ILE A 17 8.07 -11.21 1.04
C ILE A 17 7.93 -9.83 0.43
N GLY A 18 7.74 -9.77 -0.89
CA GLY A 18 7.50 -8.54 -1.64
C GLY A 18 6.04 -8.40 -2.08
N VAL A 19 5.54 -7.17 -2.10
CA VAL A 19 4.22 -6.85 -2.66
C VAL A 19 4.38 -6.39 -4.10
N LEU A 20 3.79 -7.13 -5.05
CA LEU A 20 3.95 -6.88 -6.49
C LEU A 20 2.95 -5.87 -7.03
N ARG A 21 3.48 -4.99 -7.89
CA ARG A 21 2.72 -4.02 -8.67
C ARG A 21 3.07 -4.13 -10.15
N ALA A 22 2.33 -4.95 -10.87
CA ALA A 22 2.46 -5.12 -12.32
C ALA A 22 1.08 -5.36 -12.95
N GLY A 23 1.02 -5.72 -14.23
CA GLY A 23 -0.21 -6.24 -14.85
C GLY A 23 -0.60 -7.59 -14.27
N ASN A 24 -1.90 -7.88 -14.18
CA ASN A 24 -2.40 -9.11 -13.55
C ASN A 24 -1.79 -10.39 -14.17
N ALA A 25 -1.61 -10.45 -15.49
CA ALA A 25 -1.01 -11.62 -16.14
C ALA A 25 0.42 -11.89 -15.65
N ILE A 26 1.25 -10.84 -15.57
CA ILE A 26 2.64 -10.95 -15.09
C ILE A 26 2.66 -11.40 -13.62
N ILE A 27 1.79 -10.83 -12.79
CA ILE A 27 1.68 -11.23 -11.37
C ILE A 27 1.24 -12.69 -11.25
N THR A 28 0.26 -13.13 -12.05
CA THR A 28 -0.18 -14.54 -12.06
C THR A 28 0.99 -15.48 -12.32
N ASP A 29 1.80 -15.19 -13.34
CA ASP A 29 2.95 -16.02 -13.67
C ASP A 29 4.01 -16.06 -12.56
N ILE A 30 4.23 -14.91 -11.90
CA ILE A 30 5.17 -14.81 -10.77
C ILE A 30 4.65 -15.58 -9.55
N LEU A 31 3.38 -15.43 -9.20
CA LEU A 31 2.78 -16.12 -8.05
C LEU A 31 2.78 -17.65 -8.24
N ALA A 32 2.55 -18.13 -9.47
CA ALA A 32 2.62 -19.55 -9.79
C ALA A 32 4.04 -20.11 -9.60
N GLN A 33 5.09 -19.34 -9.89
CA GLN A 33 6.48 -19.77 -9.77
C GLN A 33 7.07 -19.56 -8.36
N TYR A 34 6.62 -18.51 -7.65
CA TYR A 34 7.19 -18.08 -6.37
C TYR A 34 6.09 -17.74 -5.34
N PRO A 35 5.20 -18.68 -4.97
CA PRO A 35 4.00 -18.41 -4.17
C PRO A 35 4.31 -17.89 -2.75
N ASN A 36 5.49 -18.21 -2.21
CA ASN A 36 5.89 -17.84 -0.85
C ASN A 36 6.78 -16.56 -0.80
N ARG A 37 7.05 -15.96 -1.96
CA ARG A 37 7.94 -14.78 -2.01
C ARG A 37 7.19 -13.50 -2.33
N PHE A 38 5.95 -13.59 -2.82
CA PHE A 38 5.22 -12.43 -3.28
C PHE A 38 3.74 -12.43 -2.90
N LEU A 39 3.21 -11.24 -2.67
CA LEU A 39 1.78 -10.95 -2.60
C LEU A 39 1.38 -10.18 -3.87
N GLY A 40 0.38 -10.68 -4.58
CA GLY A 40 -0.17 -10.04 -5.77
C GLY A 40 -1.30 -9.07 -5.44
N LEU A 41 -1.24 -7.86 -6.01
CA LEU A 41 -2.33 -6.90 -5.95
C LEU A 41 -3.10 -6.91 -7.27
N ALA A 42 -4.38 -7.33 -7.24
CA ALA A 42 -5.25 -7.35 -8.42
C ALA A 42 -5.59 -5.92 -8.88
N SER A 43 -5.28 -5.60 -10.13
CA SER A 43 -5.64 -4.32 -10.75
C SER A 43 -6.91 -4.50 -11.56
N ILE A 44 -8.03 -3.92 -11.07
CA ILE A 44 -9.35 -3.99 -11.72
C ILE A 44 -9.84 -2.57 -11.99
N SER A 45 -10.34 -2.34 -13.20
CA SER A 45 -10.98 -1.07 -13.55
C SER A 45 -12.37 -0.95 -12.93
N PRO A 46 -12.73 0.16 -12.29
CA PRO A 46 -14.08 0.39 -11.79
C PRO A 46 -15.10 0.53 -12.93
N HIS A 47 -14.64 0.76 -14.16
CA HIS A 47 -15.49 0.84 -15.35
C HIS A 47 -15.92 -0.51 -15.90
N ASP A 48 -15.33 -1.62 -15.42
CA ASP A 48 -15.67 -2.97 -15.87
C ASP A 48 -16.94 -3.55 -15.23
N GLY A 49 -17.51 -2.87 -14.25
CA GLY A 49 -18.74 -3.31 -13.57
C GLY A 49 -18.64 -4.75 -13.06
N MET A 50 -19.68 -5.55 -13.27
CA MET A 50 -19.72 -6.95 -12.81
C MET A 50 -18.69 -7.88 -13.50
N ARG A 51 -18.20 -7.51 -14.69
CA ARG A 51 -17.08 -8.23 -15.31
C ARG A 51 -15.82 -8.10 -14.45
N GLY A 52 -15.52 -6.89 -13.97
CA GLY A 52 -14.40 -6.65 -13.05
C GLY A 52 -14.54 -7.38 -11.73
N VAL A 53 -15.76 -7.45 -11.17
CA VAL A 53 -16.02 -8.23 -9.94
C VAL A 53 -15.73 -9.73 -10.15
N ARG A 54 -16.19 -10.31 -11.26
CA ARG A 54 -15.88 -11.72 -11.58
C ARG A 54 -14.39 -11.96 -11.78
N GLU A 55 -13.70 -11.02 -12.43
CA GLU A 55 -12.25 -11.12 -12.62
C GLU A 55 -11.50 -11.02 -11.29
N LEU A 56 -11.92 -10.16 -10.36
CA LEU A 56 -11.35 -10.10 -9.01
C LEU A 56 -11.49 -11.45 -8.29
N VAL A 57 -12.68 -12.06 -8.33
CA VAL A 57 -12.93 -13.38 -7.73
C VAL A 57 -11.99 -14.43 -8.32
N ARG A 58 -11.88 -14.48 -9.65
CA ARG A 58 -10.97 -15.42 -10.34
C ARG A 58 -9.51 -15.24 -9.93
N LEU A 59 -9.03 -14.00 -9.93
CA LEU A 59 -7.64 -13.70 -9.55
C LEU A 59 -7.32 -14.11 -8.11
N VAL A 60 -8.26 -13.90 -7.19
CA VAL A 60 -8.08 -14.29 -5.79
C VAL A 60 -8.15 -15.79 -5.59
N GLN A 61 -9.19 -16.44 -6.12
CA GLN A 61 -9.46 -17.85 -5.84
C GLN A 61 -8.62 -18.82 -6.68
N GLU A 62 -8.28 -18.45 -7.92
CA GLU A 62 -7.58 -19.33 -8.85
C GLU A 62 -6.11 -18.95 -9.06
N CYS A 63 -5.74 -17.67 -8.86
CA CYS A 63 -4.39 -17.18 -9.15
C CYS A 63 -3.61 -16.71 -7.90
N GLY A 64 -4.19 -16.79 -6.69
CA GLY A 64 -3.51 -16.52 -5.43
C GLY A 64 -3.26 -15.02 -5.14
N PHE A 65 -4.03 -14.12 -5.75
CA PHE A 65 -3.94 -12.70 -5.42
C PHE A 65 -4.45 -12.42 -4.00
N SER A 66 -3.75 -11.53 -3.30
CA SER A 66 -3.93 -11.29 -1.86
C SER A 66 -4.65 -9.98 -1.54
N ALA A 67 -4.83 -9.09 -2.50
CA ALA A 67 -5.47 -7.79 -2.29
C ALA A 67 -5.97 -7.17 -3.61
N LEU A 68 -6.88 -6.20 -3.50
CA LEU A 68 -7.25 -5.31 -4.61
C LEU A 68 -6.35 -4.07 -4.60
N ARG A 69 -5.90 -3.62 -5.76
CA ARG A 69 -5.24 -2.34 -5.97
C ARG A 69 -6.18 -1.34 -6.63
N VAL A 70 -6.40 -0.22 -5.98
CA VAL A 70 -7.16 0.92 -6.51
C VAL A 70 -6.22 2.05 -6.87
N SER A 71 -6.31 2.54 -8.10
CA SER A 71 -5.53 3.68 -8.57
C SER A 71 -6.44 4.71 -9.22
N ALA A 72 -6.84 5.72 -8.45
CA ALA A 72 -7.57 6.87 -8.94
C ALA A 72 -6.84 7.58 -10.10
N LEU A 73 -5.51 7.56 -10.04
CA LEU A 73 -4.64 8.14 -11.05
C LEU A 73 -4.83 7.53 -12.46
N TYR A 74 -4.96 6.20 -12.56
CA TYR A 74 -5.14 5.52 -13.84
C TYR A 74 -6.60 5.48 -14.29
N ASN A 75 -7.52 5.34 -13.34
CA ASN A 75 -8.94 5.21 -13.64
C ASN A 75 -9.67 6.56 -13.77
N MET A 76 -8.99 7.68 -13.48
CA MET A 76 -9.51 9.04 -13.55
C MET A 76 -10.77 9.28 -12.70
N VAL A 77 -10.91 8.50 -11.63
CA VAL A 77 -12.01 8.65 -10.67
C VAL A 77 -11.47 8.47 -9.25
N PRO A 78 -11.97 9.26 -8.28
CA PRO A 78 -11.54 9.13 -6.89
C PRO A 78 -11.93 7.77 -6.32
N ALA A 79 -11.19 7.31 -5.32
CA ALA A 79 -11.43 5.99 -4.72
C ALA A 79 -12.82 5.87 -4.06
N SER A 80 -13.44 6.97 -3.63
CA SER A 80 -14.81 7.01 -3.09
C SER A 80 -15.92 7.00 -4.16
N ASP A 81 -15.58 6.90 -5.44
CA ASP A 81 -16.58 6.81 -6.50
C ASP A 81 -17.38 5.48 -6.38
N ARG A 82 -18.71 5.58 -6.52
CA ARG A 82 -19.64 4.44 -6.41
C ARG A 82 -19.32 3.25 -7.32
N ARG A 83 -18.59 3.48 -8.42
CA ARG A 83 -18.15 2.41 -9.33
C ARG A 83 -17.18 1.42 -8.68
N TYR A 84 -16.45 1.81 -7.63
CA TYR A 84 -15.61 0.91 -6.86
C TYR A 84 -16.38 0.09 -5.81
N TYR A 85 -17.57 0.52 -5.37
CA TYR A 85 -18.30 -0.11 -4.26
C TYR A 85 -18.57 -1.61 -4.45
N PRO A 86 -18.96 -2.10 -5.66
CA PRO A 86 -19.08 -3.54 -5.89
C PRO A 86 -17.77 -4.31 -5.66
N LEU A 87 -16.62 -3.69 -5.99
CA LEU A 87 -15.30 -4.29 -5.73
C LEU A 87 -14.97 -4.28 -4.24
N TYR A 88 -15.28 -3.21 -3.50
CA TYR A 88 -15.07 -3.14 -2.06
C TYR A 88 -15.94 -4.16 -1.31
N ALA A 89 -17.22 -4.25 -1.65
CA ALA A 89 -18.11 -5.27 -1.09
C ALA A 89 -17.57 -6.69 -1.34
N LYS A 90 -17.04 -6.95 -2.54
CA LYS A 90 -16.43 -8.23 -2.87
C LYS A 90 -15.12 -8.48 -2.11
N CYS A 91 -14.32 -7.44 -1.86
CA CYS A 91 -13.12 -7.56 -1.01
C CYS A 91 -13.48 -7.96 0.43
N VAL A 92 -14.56 -7.39 1.00
CA VAL A 92 -15.07 -7.78 2.32
C VAL A 92 -15.51 -9.25 2.31
N GLU A 93 -16.30 -9.66 1.31
CA GLU A 93 -16.78 -11.05 1.18
C GLU A 93 -15.63 -12.07 1.03
N LEU A 94 -14.58 -11.71 0.26
CA LEU A 94 -13.39 -12.54 0.06
C LEU A 94 -12.36 -12.43 1.19
N ASP A 95 -12.61 -11.58 2.17
CA ASP A 95 -11.70 -11.24 3.27
C ASP A 95 -10.31 -10.82 2.81
N ILE A 96 -10.23 -10.05 1.73
CA ILE A 96 -9.00 -9.47 1.22
C ILE A 96 -8.96 -7.95 1.44
N PRO A 97 -7.78 -7.36 1.71
CA PRO A 97 -7.64 -5.92 1.84
C PRO A 97 -7.66 -5.19 0.49
N VAL A 98 -7.81 -3.87 0.58
CA VAL A 98 -7.62 -2.98 -0.55
C VAL A 98 -6.45 -2.03 -0.31
N ARG A 99 -5.56 -1.87 -1.30
CA ARG A 99 -4.53 -0.84 -1.31
C ARG A 99 -4.93 0.27 -2.26
N ILE A 100 -5.12 1.48 -1.73
CA ILE A 100 -5.61 2.65 -2.45
C ILE A 100 -4.46 3.64 -2.65
N TYR A 101 -4.21 4.07 -3.90
CA TYR A 101 -3.29 5.17 -4.19
C TYR A 101 -3.75 6.43 -3.48
N THR A 102 -2.91 6.93 -2.57
CA THR A 102 -3.22 8.09 -1.72
C THR A 102 -2.02 9.02 -1.72
N ASN A 103 -1.97 9.90 -2.70
CA ASN A 103 -0.90 10.86 -2.90
C ASN A 103 -1.31 11.94 -3.89
N MET A 104 -0.63 13.07 -3.88
CA MET A 104 -0.77 14.07 -4.93
C MET A 104 -0.35 13.48 -6.28
N ASN A 105 -1.04 13.87 -7.31
CA ASN A 105 -0.71 13.52 -8.68
C ASN A 105 0.13 14.62 -9.33
N TYR A 106 1.28 14.28 -9.86
CA TYR A 106 2.18 15.21 -10.55
C TYR A 106 1.92 15.32 -12.06
N ALA A 107 1.03 14.51 -12.63
CA ALA A 107 0.64 14.62 -14.03
C ALA A 107 -0.26 15.86 -14.24
N THR A 108 -0.01 16.59 -15.33
CA THR A 108 -0.68 17.88 -15.60
C THR A 108 -1.97 17.74 -16.46
N ASP A 109 -2.29 16.52 -16.88
CA ASP A 109 -3.47 16.18 -17.71
C ASP A 109 -4.69 15.74 -16.88
N ARG A 110 -4.61 15.79 -15.56
CA ARG A 110 -5.65 15.32 -14.64
C ARG A 110 -5.63 16.05 -13.31
N PRO A 111 -6.75 16.04 -12.53
CA PRO A 111 -6.78 16.69 -11.21
C PRO A 111 -5.70 16.17 -10.29
N TYR A 112 -5.01 17.09 -9.58
CA TYR A 112 -3.90 16.76 -8.69
C TYR A 112 -4.32 16.01 -7.42
N ASP A 113 -5.59 16.15 -7.02
CA ASP A 113 -6.17 15.66 -5.77
C ASP A 113 -6.97 14.37 -5.88
N LEU A 114 -6.86 13.64 -7.01
CA LEU A 114 -7.54 12.34 -7.18
C LEU A 114 -7.19 11.32 -6.10
N GLY A 115 -5.99 11.42 -5.51
CA GLY A 115 -5.51 10.59 -4.42
C GLY A 115 -5.59 11.27 -3.05
N HIS A 116 -6.44 12.27 -2.86
CA HIS A 116 -6.57 12.96 -1.58
C HIS A 116 -7.07 12.03 -0.47
N PRO A 117 -6.50 12.07 0.75
CA PRO A 117 -6.90 11.21 1.88
C PRO A 117 -8.40 11.29 2.25
N ARG A 118 -9.08 12.42 2.00
CA ARG A 118 -10.53 12.57 2.25
C ARG A 118 -11.40 11.45 1.65
N HIS A 119 -10.95 10.87 0.53
CA HIS A 119 -11.67 9.77 -0.12
C HIS A 119 -11.63 8.47 0.71
N LEU A 120 -10.60 8.29 1.55
CA LEU A 120 -10.48 7.15 2.44
C LEU A 120 -11.46 7.24 3.62
N ASP A 121 -11.73 8.45 4.10
CA ASP A 121 -12.69 8.68 5.20
C ASP A 121 -14.06 8.10 4.83
N GLN A 122 -14.56 8.43 3.64
CA GLN A 122 -15.84 7.92 3.15
C GLN A 122 -15.83 6.39 3.02
N ILE A 123 -14.80 5.82 2.42
CA ILE A 123 -14.73 4.35 2.21
C ILE A 123 -14.65 3.62 3.56
N ALA A 124 -13.86 4.15 4.50
CA ALA A 124 -13.69 3.53 5.81
C ALA A 124 -14.97 3.56 6.66
N MET A 125 -15.83 4.58 6.46
CA MET A 125 -17.16 4.64 7.09
C MET A 125 -18.16 3.71 6.42
N ASP A 126 -18.16 3.65 5.09
CA ASP A 126 -19.13 2.85 4.33
C ASP A 126 -18.84 1.34 4.40
N PHE A 127 -17.57 0.98 4.61
CA PHE A 127 -17.08 -0.42 4.68
C PHE A 127 -16.20 -0.62 5.94
N PRO A 128 -16.78 -0.63 7.14
CA PRO A 128 -16.02 -0.75 8.39
C PRO A 128 -15.25 -2.08 8.54
N GLU A 129 -15.69 -3.13 7.84
CA GLU A 129 -15.02 -4.43 7.82
C GLU A 129 -13.87 -4.49 6.81
N LEU A 130 -13.81 -3.58 5.84
CA LEU A 130 -12.78 -3.58 4.82
C LEU A 130 -11.44 -3.12 5.40
N ARG A 131 -10.41 -3.93 5.26
CA ARG A 131 -9.04 -3.55 5.59
C ARG A 131 -8.46 -2.68 4.48
N ILE A 132 -8.09 -1.44 4.79
CA ILE A 132 -7.65 -0.43 3.81
C ILE A 132 -6.20 -0.05 4.07
N VAL A 133 -5.36 -0.06 3.03
CA VAL A 133 -4.03 0.55 3.04
C VAL A 133 -4.04 1.80 2.18
N ALA A 134 -3.78 2.95 2.81
CA ALA A 134 -3.43 4.18 2.10
C ALA A 134 -2.01 4.04 1.55
N GLY A 135 -1.88 3.81 0.27
CA GLY A 135 -0.56 3.76 -0.38
C GLY A 135 0.07 5.15 -0.46
N LEU A 136 1.38 5.25 -0.16
CA LEU A 136 2.17 6.48 -0.24
C LEU A 136 1.87 7.52 0.86
N SER A 137 1.24 7.14 1.94
CA SER A 137 1.05 7.94 3.16
C SER A 137 0.45 9.34 2.98
N GLY A 138 -0.21 9.61 1.86
CA GLY A 138 -1.02 10.82 1.69
C GLY A 138 -0.28 12.12 1.36
N TRP A 139 1.00 12.10 0.97
CA TRP A 139 1.74 13.33 0.64
C TRP A 139 1.00 14.20 -0.41
N PRO A 140 0.90 15.54 -0.25
CA PRO A 140 1.43 16.36 0.85
C PRO A 140 0.48 16.51 2.06
N TRP A 141 -0.68 15.85 2.06
CA TRP A 141 -1.71 15.93 3.12
C TRP A 141 -1.40 15.00 4.31
N VAL A 142 -0.15 15.00 4.75
CA VAL A 142 0.36 14.06 5.77
C VAL A 142 -0.38 14.19 7.09
N ASN A 143 -0.70 15.43 7.52
CA ASN A 143 -1.43 15.66 8.77
C ASN A 143 -2.88 15.15 8.71
N GLU A 144 -3.54 15.28 7.57
CA GLU A 144 -4.86 14.70 7.36
C GLU A 144 -4.79 13.17 7.38
N MET A 145 -3.77 12.59 6.76
CA MET A 145 -3.56 11.14 6.80
C MET A 145 -3.36 10.63 8.23
N VAL A 146 -2.55 11.34 9.05
CA VAL A 146 -2.37 11.05 10.48
C VAL A 146 -3.72 11.09 11.22
N ALA A 147 -4.55 12.11 10.96
CA ALA A 147 -5.87 12.22 11.58
C ALA A 147 -6.79 11.06 11.20
N LEU A 148 -6.80 10.65 9.93
CA LEU A 148 -7.62 9.54 9.45
C LEU A 148 -7.15 8.18 9.99
N LEU A 149 -5.85 7.95 10.07
CA LEU A 149 -5.29 6.74 10.68
C LEU A 149 -5.69 6.61 12.16
N ARG A 150 -5.79 7.72 12.89
CA ARG A 150 -6.27 7.74 14.28
C ARG A 150 -7.77 7.51 14.38
N ARG A 151 -8.54 8.02 13.41
CA ARG A 151 -10.01 7.95 13.38
C ARG A 151 -10.51 6.54 13.07
N HIS A 152 -9.93 5.88 12.05
CA HIS A 152 -10.45 4.63 11.50
C HIS A 152 -9.64 3.41 11.93
N PRO A 153 -10.25 2.43 12.64
CA PRO A 153 -9.56 1.21 13.07
C PRO A 153 -9.13 0.33 11.89
N ASN A 154 -9.87 0.35 10.78
CA ASN A 154 -9.65 -0.44 9.58
C ASN A 154 -8.71 0.22 8.54
N LEU A 155 -8.21 1.43 8.82
CA LEU A 155 -7.29 2.15 7.94
C LEU A 155 -5.84 2.02 8.40
N TYR A 156 -4.97 1.71 7.47
CA TYR A 156 -3.51 1.58 7.58
C TYR A 156 -2.85 2.41 6.48
N CYS A 157 -1.52 2.53 6.49
CA CYS A 157 -0.79 3.13 5.36
C CYS A 157 0.53 2.43 5.08
N ASP A 158 1.06 2.63 3.87
CA ASP A 158 2.43 2.30 3.52
C ASP A 158 3.21 3.55 3.12
N THR A 159 4.53 3.48 3.28
CA THR A 159 5.46 4.59 3.04
C THR A 159 6.09 4.55 1.65
N ALA A 160 5.52 3.80 0.71
CA ALA A 160 6.04 3.70 -0.65
C ALA A 160 6.25 5.08 -1.32
N SER A 161 7.24 5.16 -2.19
CA SER A 161 7.60 6.36 -2.95
C SER A 161 8.10 7.57 -2.14
N HIS A 162 8.37 7.39 -0.85
CA HIS A 162 8.97 8.43 0.00
C HIS A 162 10.22 7.90 0.67
N ARG A 163 11.33 8.66 0.55
CA ARG A 163 12.61 8.26 1.14
C ARG A 163 12.60 8.47 2.65
N PRO A 164 12.89 7.40 3.43
CA PRO A 164 12.81 7.45 4.89
C PRO A 164 13.67 8.54 5.52
N ARG A 165 14.84 8.80 4.97
CA ARG A 165 15.77 9.82 5.49
C ARG A 165 15.16 11.22 5.65
N TYR A 166 14.07 11.51 4.92
CA TYR A 166 13.40 12.81 5.03
C TYR A 166 12.34 12.87 6.14
N PHE A 167 11.90 11.72 6.68
CA PHE A 167 10.83 11.69 7.69
C PHE A 167 11.22 12.39 9.00
N GLY A 168 12.50 12.37 9.36
CA GLY A 168 13.02 13.03 10.56
C GLY A 168 13.57 14.45 10.32
N VAL A 169 13.52 14.98 9.10
CA VAL A 169 14.08 16.29 8.77
C VAL A 169 13.07 17.38 9.13
N ALA A 170 13.52 18.37 9.93
CA ALA A 170 12.69 19.50 10.31
C ALA A 170 12.23 20.30 9.07
N GLY A 171 10.95 20.65 9.02
CA GLY A 171 10.33 21.35 7.89
C GLY A 171 10.01 20.46 6.69
N SER A 172 10.19 19.15 6.79
CA SER A 172 9.86 18.19 5.72
C SER A 172 8.35 17.95 5.54
N GLY A 173 7.54 18.29 6.54
CA GLY A 173 6.12 17.99 6.60
C GLY A 173 5.80 16.55 7.07
N TRP A 174 6.82 15.77 7.47
CA TRP A 174 6.66 14.40 7.97
C TRP A 174 6.75 14.29 9.50
N GLU A 175 6.98 15.37 10.21
CA GLU A 175 7.26 15.38 11.65
C GLU A 175 6.13 14.73 12.45
N GLN A 176 4.88 15.09 12.16
CA GLN A 176 3.73 14.50 12.85
C GLN A 176 3.57 13.00 12.51
N PHE A 177 3.82 12.63 11.26
CA PHE A 177 3.78 11.23 10.85
C PHE A 177 4.78 10.38 11.64
N LEU A 178 6.02 10.86 11.75
CA LEU A 178 7.06 10.19 12.53
C LEU A 178 6.73 10.15 14.01
N GLN A 179 6.28 11.29 14.59
CA GLN A 179 5.91 11.38 16.00
C GLN A 179 4.79 10.42 16.37
N PHE A 180 3.68 10.45 15.62
CA PHE A 180 2.53 9.58 15.90
C PHE A 180 2.81 8.13 15.49
N GLY A 181 3.57 7.90 14.44
CA GLY A 181 4.00 6.58 14.01
C GLY A 181 4.89 5.87 15.04
N ASN A 182 5.66 6.65 15.81
CA ASN A 182 6.47 6.13 16.93
C ASN A 182 5.68 5.95 18.24
N THR A 183 4.38 6.25 18.25
CA THR A 183 3.52 6.22 19.44
C THR A 183 2.13 5.61 19.13
N LEU A 184 1.13 6.43 18.91
CA LEU A 184 -0.27 6.00 18.76
C LEU A 184 -0.55 5.21 17.48
N LEU A 185 0.22 5.44 16.42
CA LEU A 185 0.02 4.82 15.10
C LEU A 185 1.07 3.74 14.78
N GLN A 186 1.85 3.31 15.77
CA GLN A 186 2.91 2.32 15.61
C GLN A 186 2.43 1.02 14.94
N ASP A 187 1.16 0.67 15.10
CA ASP A 187 0.53 -0.54 14.57
C ASP A 187 -0.20 -0.33 13.24
N LYS A 188 -0.07 0.86 12.63
CA LYS A 188 -0.82 1.29 11.43
C LYS A 188 0.04 1.52 10.20
N ILE A 189 1.36 1.54 10.34
CA ILE A 189 2.31 1.92 9.29
C ILE A 189 3.08 0.69 8.83
N MET A 190 3.21 0.53 7.52
CA MET A 190 3.99 -0.51 6.86
C MET A 190 5.03 0.12 5.94
N VAL A 191 6.19 -0.52 5.81
CA VAL A 191 7.26 -0.05 4.94
C VAL A 191 6.95 -0.35 3.48
N GLY A 192 7.20 0.64 2.62
CA GLY A 192 7.23 0.49 1.18
C GLY A 192 8.58 0.96 0.64
N LEU A 193 9.38 0.04 0.11
CA LEU A 193 10.78 0.33 -0.24
C LEU A 193 10.92 1.22 -1.48
N SER A 194 10.17 0.96 -2.55
CA SER A 194 10.17 1.74 -3.80
C SER A 194 11.58 2.12 -4.34
N TRP A 195 12.57 1.28 -4.07
CA TRP A 195 13.98 1.52 -4.32
C TRP A 195 14.30 1.85 -5.78
N GLU A 196 13.59 1.23 -6.74
CA GLU A 196 13.73 1.54 -8.16
C GLU A 196 13.38 2.99 -8.49
N ALA A 197 12.30 3.51 -7.87
CA ALA A 197 11.87 4.89 -8.05
C ALA A 197 12.89 5.90 -7.48
N PHE A 198 13.67 5.47 -6.50
CA PHE A 198 14.72 6.29 -5.90
C PHE A 198 16.08 6.20 -6.62
N GLY A 199 16.26 5.21 -7.47
CA GLY A 199 17.52 4.95 -8.18
C GLY A 199 18.68 4.56 -7.25
N ILE A 200 18.38 3.91 -6.10
CA ILE A 200 19.38 3.44 -5.12
C ILE A 200 19.16 1.96 -4.81
N PRO A 201 20.17 1.26 -4.26
CA PRO A 201 20.00 -0.13 -3.84
C PRO A 201 18.89 -0.31 -2.81
N MET A 202 18.22 -1.47 -2.82
CA MET A 202 17.13 -1.79 -1.87
C MET A 202 17.66 -1.79 -0.43
N GLU A 203 18.86 -2.32 -0.23
CA GLU A 203 19.60 -2.36 1.04
C GLU A 203 19.74 -0.95 1.64
N ALA A 204 20.10 0.03 0.80
CA ALA A 204 20.24 1.43 1.25
C ALA A 204 18.91 2.04 1.74
N VAL A 205 17.77 1.64 1.15
CA VAL A 205 16.46 2.08 1.66
C VAL A 205 16.15 1.44 3.01
N VAL A 206 16.49 0.16 3.20
CA VAL A 206 16.33 -0.53 4.49
C VAL A 206 17.20 0.13 5.56
N GLU A 207 18.44 0.50 5.24
CA GLU A 207 19.35 1.23 6.14
C GLU A 207 18.77 2.60 6.54
N GLU A 208 18.13 3.32 5.60
CA GLU A 208 17.46 4.59 5.92
C GLU A 208 16.30 4.40 6.92
N TYR A 209 15.54 3.31 6.83
CA TYR A 209 14.52 2.99 7.83
C TYR A 209 15.14 2.65 9.18
N ALA A 210 16.23 1.87 9.19
CA ALA A 210 16.94 1.52 10.42
C ALA A 210 17.55 2.75 11.12
N ALA A 211 17.89 3.79 10.37
CA ALA A 211 18.42 5.05 10.90
C ALA A 211 17.35 6.04 11.42
N LEU A 212 16.04 5.74 11.23
CA LEU A 212 14.99 6.60 11.77
C LEU A 212 15.00 6.60 13.30
N PRO A 213 14.67 7.73 13.95
CA PRO A 213 14.60 7.83 15.40
C PRO A 213 13.33 7.15 15.96
N LEU A 214 13.10 5.92 15.56
CA LEU A 214 12.03 5.06 16.05
C LEU A 214 12.50 4.23 17.23
N LYS A 215 11.60 3.92 18.15
CA LYS A 215 11.86 2.90 19.17
C LYS A 215 12.07 1.55 18.48
N GLU A 216 13.01 0.75 18.95
CA GLU A 216 13.32 -0.56 18.34
C GLU A 216 12.08 -1.45 18.11
N PRO A 217 11.14 -1.62 19.08
CA PRO A 217 9.93 -2.41 18.81
C PRO A 217 8.98 -1.78 17.76
N VAL A 218 9.06 -0.47 17.57
CA VAL A 218 8.25 0.24 16.56
C VAL A 218 8.87 0.07 15.18
N LEU A 219 10.18 0.13 15.05
CA LEU A 219 10.90 -0.15 13.82
C LEU A 219 10.55 -1.57 13.30
N GLU A 220 10.60 -2.55 14.18
CA GLU A 220 10.23 -3.94 13.87
C GLU A 220 8.77 -4.04 13.36
N LYS A 221 7.83 -3.32 13.99
CA LYS A 221 6.44 -3.25 13.54
C LYS A 221 6.32 -2.67 12.14
N TRP A 222 7.01 -1.60 11.83
CA TRP A 222 6.95 -0.96 10.52
C TRP A 222 7.57 -1.84 9.44
N LEU A 223 8.73 -2.44 9.72
CA LEU A 223 9.48 -3.26 8.76
C LEU A 223 8.69 -4.52 8.33
N TYR A 224 8.05 -5.22 9.26
CA TYR A 224 7.38 -6.48 8.90
C TYR A 224 6.15 -6.86 9.75
N ARG A 225 6.10 -6.67 11.08
CA ARG A 225 5.01 -7.19 11.92
C ARG A 225 3.63 -6.64 11.54
N ASN A 226 3.55 -5.37 11.18
CA ASN A 226 2.29 -4.77 10.75
C ASN A 226 1.80 -5.38 9.44
N ALA A 227 2.70 -5.61 8.48
CA ALA A 227 2.37 -6.25 7.21
C ALA A 227 1.96 -7.72 7.43
N GLN A 228 2.69 -8.48 8.24
CA GLN A 228 2.33 -9.86 8.60
C GLN A 228 0.90 -9.93 9.15
N ARG A 229 0.59 -9.11 10.16
CA ARG A 229 -0.75 -9.07 10.76
C ARG A 229 -1.81 -8.61 9.77
N PHE A 230 -1.54 -7.57 9.00
CA PHE A 230 -2.48 -6.99 8.04
C PHE A 230 -2.85 -7.96 6.92
N PHE A 231 -1.87 -8.63 6.34
CA PHE A 231 -2.05 -9.61 5.26
C PHE A 231 -2.30 -11.04 5.79
N ARG A 232 -2.29 -11.24 7.12
CA ARG A 232 -2.47 -12.55 7.79
C ARG A 232 -1.47 -13.59 7.32
N LEU A 233 -0.20 -13.19 7.23
CA LEU A 233 0.90 -14.09 6.88
C LEU A 233 1.29 -14.92 8.12
N ASN A 234 1.51 -16.21 7.91
CA ASN A 234 1.95 -17.14 8.95
C ASN A 234 3.45 -17.05 9.22
#